data_b0c930d78d5ef9e8643e54fc21eac520
#
_entry.id   b0c930d78d5ef9e8643e54fc21eac520
#
_cell.length_a   1.000
_cell.length_b   1.000
_cell.length_c   1.000
_cell.angle_alpha   90.00
_cell.angle_beta   90.00
_cell.angle_gamma   90.00
#
_symmetry.space_group_name_H-M   'P 1'
#
loop_
_entity.id
_entity.type
_entity.pdbx_description
1 polymer ?
#
loop_
_entity_poly.entity_id
_entity_poly.type
_entity_poly.pdbx_seq_one_letter_code
_entity_poly.pdbx_strand_id
1 'polypeptide(L)'
;MRALSLAIVVAALTACYDDPFSPYWDHGTYYLVYANNRLVPTTVSGGIGPNSPRLEVTRGTLSLRRDHSYQLLVEMREWDAGGHFYESTKAYAGRYENDDRAIYLTYYDAHDYYSSVMAANWRNGRVEVVVPNLDGWQDVLCVFED
;
A
#
# COMPACT_ATOMS: atom_id res chain seq x y z
N MET A 1 -25.79 4.62 66.43
CA MET A 1 -24.61 5.00 65.57
C MET A 1 -24.69 4.15 64.32
N ARG A 2 -25.08 4.75 63.21
CA ARG A 2 -25.20 4.04 61.91
C ARG A 2 -24.00 4.44 61.07
N ALA A 3 -23.11 3.50 60.76
CA ALA A 3 -21.97 3.71 59.88
C ALA A 3 -22.47 3.69 58.44
N LEU A 4 -22.26 4.79 57.73
CA LEU A 4 -22.58 4.95 56.34
C LEU A 4 -21.38 4.46 55.54
N SER A 5 -21.47 3.28 54.91
CA SER A 5 -20.44 2.78 54.01
C SER A 5 -20.58 3.47 52.65
N LEU A 6 -19.64 4.34 52.35
CA LEU A 6 -19.52 5.01 51.06
C LEU A 6 -18.84 4.04 50.06
N ALA A 7 -19.62 3.39 49.20
CA ALA A 7 -19.10 2.59 48.11
C ALA A 7 -18.66 3.55 46.99
N ILE A 8 -17.35 3.70 46.80
CA ILE A 8 -16.78 4.39 45.65
C ILE A 8 -16.81 3.43 44.47
N VAL A 9 -17.78 3.63 43.60
CA VAL A 9 -17.77 2.97 42.28
C VAL A 9 -16.75 3.69 41.41
N VAL A 10 -15.57 3.12 41.29
CA VAL A 10 -14.59 3.53 40.28
C VAL A 10 -15.07 2.96 38.96
N ALA A 11 -15.86 3.75 38.21
CA ALA A 11 -16.13 3.47 36.81
C ALA A 11 -14.81 3.66 36.06
N ALA A 12 -14.15 2.54 35.75
CA ALA A 12 -13.06 2.53 34.79
C ALA A 12 -13.66 2.88 33.43
N LEU A 13 -13.67 4.15 33.09
CA LEU A 13 -13.84 4.62 31.73
C LEU A 13 -12.59 4.16 30.96
N THR A 14 -12.66 2.99 30.38
CA THR A 14 -11.81 2.65 29.24
C THR A 14 -12.27 3.52 28.08
N ALA A 15 -11.90 4.80 28.15
CA ALA A 15 -11.94 5.64 26.99
C ALA A 15 -11.02 4.95 25.97
N CYS A 16 -11.60 4.46 24.88
CA CYS A 16 -10.86 4.29 23.65
C CYS A 16 -10.28 5.67 23.36
N TYR A 17 -9.01 5.83 23.64
CA TYR A 17 -8.26 6.99 23.22
C TYR A 17 -8.09 6.85 21.71
N ASP A 18 -9.12 7.23 20.96
CA ASP A 18 -8.92 7.71 19.59
C ASP A 18 -8.12 8.98 19.76
N ASP A 19 -6.81 8.91 19.52
CA ASP A 19 -5.92 10.05 19.58
C ASP A 19 -6.41 11.07 18.55
N PRO A 20 -7.00 12.21 18.97
CA PRO A 20 -7.55 13.21 18.04
C PRO A 20 -6.44 13.91 17.23
N PHE A 21 -5.18 13.60 17.52
CA PHE A 21 -3.99 14.06 16.79
C PHE A 21 -3.32 12.94 15.98
N SER A 22 -3.83 11.72 16.05
CA SER A 22 -3.42 10.72 15.07
C SER A 22 -3.82 11.24 13.70
N PRO A 23 -2.89 11.57 12.80
CA PRO A 23 -3.28 11.94 11.45
C PRO A 23 -4.18 10.81 10.95
N TYR A 24 -5.35 11.15 10.45
CA TYR A 24 -6.35 10.21 9.96
C TYR A 24 -5.73 9.40 8.81
N TRP A 25 -5.02 8.37 9.17
CA TRP A 25 -4.64 7.32 8.27
C TRP A 25 -5.91 6.51 8.09
N ASP A 26 -6.68 6.88 7.09
CA ASP A 26 -7.90 6.18 6.81
C ASP A 26 -7.52 4.76 6.41
N HIS A 27 -7.85 3.85 7.30
CA HIS A 27 -7.92 2.45 6.94
C HIS A 27 -8.90 2.33 5.79
N GLY A 28 -8.46 1.78 4.70
CA GLY A 28 -9.29 1.73 3.52
C GLY A 28 -8.63 1.01 2.37
N THR A 29 -9.29 1.03 1.25
CA THR A 29 -8.77 0.52 0.00
C THR A 29 -8.56 1.70 -0.95
N TYR A 30 -7.34 1.85 -1.41
CA TYR A 30 -6.90 2.88 -2.33
C TYR A 30 -6.65 2.24 -3.68
N TYR A 31 -6.99 2.96 -4.74
CA TYR A 31 -6.88 2.48 -6.11
C TYR A 31 -5.72 3.16 -6.83
N LEU A 32 -4.98 2.40 -7.60
CA LEU A 32 -3.84 2.90 -8.37
C LEU A 32 -4.33 3.83 -9.48
N VAL A 33 -3.85 5.05 -9.46
CA VAL A 33 -4.18 6.10 -10.45
C VAL A 33 -3.00 6.42 -11.34
N TYR A 34 -1.78 6.47 -10.77
CA TYR A 34 -0.57 6.78 -11.54
C TYR A 34 0.52 5.75 -11.31
N ALA A 35 1.27 5.42 -12.36
CA ALA A 35 2.53 4.71 -12.31
C ALA A 35 3.60 5.53 -13.04
N ASN A 36 4.73 5.82 -12.38
CA ASN A 36 5.80 6.69 -12.86
C ASN A 36 5.26 8.05 -13.39
N ASN A 37 4.35 8.67 -12.62
CA ASN A 37 3.69 9.96 -12.94
C ASN A 37 2.82 9.96 -14.20
N ARG A 38 2.38 8.80 -14.67
CA ARG A 38 1.45 8.64 -15.79
C ARG A 38 0.19 7.93 -15.34
N LEU A 39 -0.96 8.37 -15.85
CA LEU A 39 -2.24 7.71 -15.58
C LEU A 39 -2.21 6.25 -16.04
N VAL A 40 -2.69 5.33 -15.19
CA VAL A 40 -2.87 3.94 -15.58
C VAL A 40 -4.13 3.76 -16.45
N PRO A 41 -4.13 2.83 -17.42
CA PRO A 41 -3.03 1.94 -17.80
C PRO A 41 -1.86 2.66 -18.51
N THR A 42 -0.63 2.32 -18.17
CA THR A 42 0.55 2.97 -18.74
C THR A 42 1.74 2.04 -18.85
N THR A 43 2.55 2.23 -19.89
CA THR A 43 3.83 1.53 -20.05
C THR A 43 4.85 2.11 -19.07
N VAL A 44 5.42 1.26 -18.23
CA VAL A 44 6.44 1.62 -17.24
C VAL A 44 7.84 1.19 -17.65
N SER A 45 7.96 0.21 -18.55
CA SER A 45 9.23 -0.30 -19.07
C SER A 45 9.08 -0.80 -20.50
N GLY A 46 10.17 -0.75 -21.26
CA GLY A 46 10.25 -1.31 -22.61
C GLY A 46 10.05 -0.31 -23.74
N GLY A 47 9.87 -0.83 -24.95
CA GLY A 47 9.81 -0.05 -26.18
C GLY A 47 8.45 0.59 -26.46
N ILE A 48 8.48 1.63 -27.30
CA ILE A 48 7.28 2.30 -27.82
C ILE A 48 6.99 1.76 -29.21
N GLY A 49 6.02 0.86 -29.33
CA GLY A 49 5.62 0.32 -30.60
C GLY A 49 4.76 -0.93 -30.46
N PRO A 50 3.97 -1.27 -31.48
CA PRO A 50 3.01 -2.39 -31.39
C PRO A 50 3.71 -3.75 -31.19
N ASN A 51 4.94 -3.89 -31.66
CA ASN A 51 5.71 -5.14 -31.60
C ASN A 51 6.96 -5.02 -30.71
N SER A 52 6.97 -4.07 -29.78
CA SER A 52 8.08 -3.92 -28.82
C SER A 52 7.72 -4.59 -27.51
N PRO A 53 8.61 -5.41 -26.94
CA PRO A 53 8.45 -5.91 -25.58
C PRO A 53 8.30 -4.75 -24.61
N ARG A 54 7.26 -4.79 -23.78
CA ARG A 54 6.98 -3.73 -22.82
C ARG A 54 6.17 -4.25 -21.66
N LEU A 55 6.31 -3.61 -20.53
CA LEU A 55 5.48 -3.80 -19.35
C LEU A 55 4.52 -2.63 -19.21
N GLU A 56 3.24 -2.95 -19.11
CA GLU A 56 2.17 -2.00 -18.85
C GLU A 56 1.56 -2.28 -17.48
N VAL A 57 1.48 -1.26 -16.63
CA VAL A 57 0.71 -1.31 -15.39
C VAL A 57 -0.73 -0.94 -15.72
N THR A 58 -1.67 -1.83 -15.41
CA THR A 58 -3.07 -1.68 -15.81
C THR A 58 -3.96 -1.18 -14.69
N ARG A 59 -3.76 -1.69 -13.47
CA ARG A 59 -4.48 -1.29 -12.26
C ARG A 59 -3.77 -1.80 -11.01
N GLY A 60 -4.26 -1.37 -9.86
CA GLY A 60 -3.75 -1.87 -8.58
C GLY A 60 -4.62 -1.42 -7.42
N THR A 61 -4.42 -2.05 -6.28
CA THR A 61 -5.09 -1.70 -5.03
C THR A 61 -4.11 -1.78 -3.86
N LEU A 62 -4.25 -0.85 -2.93
CA LEU A 62 -3.58 -0.86 -1.63
C LEU A 62 -4.64 -0.87 -0.55
N SER A 63 -4.74 -1.94 0.21
CA SER A 63 -5.65 -2.06 1.35
C SER A 63 -4.87 -1.95 2.65
N LEU A 64 -5.19 -0.94 3.46
CA LEU A 64 -4.64 -0.74 4.80
C LEU A 64 -5.72 -1.11 5.82
N ARG A 65 -5.42 -2.00 6.77
CA ARG A 65 -6.38 -2.48 7.75
C ARG A 65 -6.06 -1.97 9.16
N ARG A 66 -7.09 -1.90 10.01
CA ARG A 66 -6.96 -1.43 11.40
C ARG A 66 -6.05 -2.28 12.28
N ASP A 67 -5.83 -3.53 11.93
CA ASP A 67 -4.90 -4.44 12.61
C ASP A 67 -3.44 -4.25 12.19
N HIS A 68 -3.15 -3.18 11.46
CA HIS A 68 -1.84 -2.86 10.88
C HIS A 68 -1.37 -3.89 9.84
N SER A 69 -2.28 -4.69 9.28
CA SER A 69 -1.97 -5.51 8.10
C SER A 69 -2.27 -4.72 6.83
N TYR A 70 -1.55 -5.06 5.76
CA TYR A 70 -1.80 -4.49 4.44
C TYR A 70 -1.78 -5.54 3.34
N GLN A 71 -2.38 -5.19 2.21
CA GLN A 71 -2.25 -5.90 0.96
C GLN A 71 -2.10 -4.90 -0.18
N LEU A 72 -1.07 -5.09 -0.98
CA LEU A 72 -0.79 -4.30 -2.19
C LEU A 72 -0.84 -5.25 -3.38
N LEU A 73 -1.67 -4.93 -4.35
CA LEU A 73 -1.79 -5.65 -5.62
C LEU A 73 -1.51 -4.69 -6.76
N VAL A 74 -0.67 -5.10 -7.70
CA VAL A 74 -0.42 -4.36 -8.95
C VAL A 74 -0.60 -5.33 -10.11
N GLU A 75 -1.56 -5.04 -10.97
CA GLU A 75 -1.85 -5.84 -12.14
C GLU A 75 -1.13 -5.26 -13.35
N MET A 76 -0.55 -6.14 -14.14
CA MET A 76 0.33 -5.79 -15.23
C MET A 76 0.00 -6.60 -16.46
N ARG A 77 0.40 -6.07 -17.58
CA ARG A 77 0.36 -6.74 -18.89
C ARG A 77 1.74 -6.66 -19.52
N GLU A 78 2.33 -7.83 -19.74
CA GLU A 78 3.62 -7.97 -20.39
C GLU A 78 3.41 -8.29 -21.88
N TRP A 79 3.96 -7.47 -22.75
CA TRP A 79 3.88 -7.63 -24.18
C TRP A 79 5.19 -8.20 -24.71
N ASP A 80 5.08 -9.22 -25.58
CA ASP A 80 6.22 -9.76 -26.31
C ASP A 80 6.46 -9.04 -27.65
N ALA A 81 7.53 -9.41 -28.35
CA ALA A 81 7.87 -8.87 -29.66
C ALA A 81 6.89 -9.31 -30.77
N GLY A 82 6.05 -10.29 -30.52
CA GLY A 82 5.02 -10.77 -31.45
C GLY A 82 3.69 -10.04 -31.29
N GLY A 83 3.59 -9.10 -30.32
CA GLY A 83 2.34 -8.40 -30.03
C GLY A 83 1.35 -9.20 -29.20
N HIS A 84 1.77 -10.31 -28.60
CA HIS A 84 0.98 -11.04 -27.61
C HIS A 84 1.25 -10.46 -26.24
N PHE A 85 0.29 -10.61 -25.32
CA PHE A 85 0.48 -10.19 -23.95
C PHE A 85 0.09 -11.27 -22.95
N TYR A 86 0.71 -11.20 -21.79
CA TYR A 86 0.41 -12.02 -20.62
C TYR A 86 0.01 -11.10 -19.49
N GLU A 87 -1.09 -11.44 -18.80
CA GLU A 87 -1.49 -10.72 -17.59
C GLU A 87 -0.82 -11.35 -16.38
N SER A 88 -0.29 -10.52 -15.53
CA SER A 88 0.35 -10.91 -14.28
C SER A 88 -0.08 -9.99 -13.15
N THR A 89 0.06 -10.48 -11.92
CA THR A 89 -0.22 -9.70 -10.71
C THR A 89 0.95 -9.81 -9.75
N LYS A 90 1.52 -8.67 -9.36
CA LYS A 90 2.46 -8.60 -8.26
C LYS A 90 1.68 -8.33 -6.98
N ALA A 91 1.89 -9.18 -5.98
CA ALA A 91 1.19 -9.10 -4.70
C ALA A 91 2.20 -8.99 -3.56
N TYR A 92 1.96 -8.03 -2.67
CA TYR A 92 2.69 -7.87 -1.42
C TYR A 92 1.70 -7.85 -0.27
N ALA A 93 2.04 -8.49 0.82
CA ALA A 93 1.23 -8.47 2.03
C ALA A 93 2.15 -8.53 3.26
N GLY A 94 1.70 -7.94 4.34
CA GLY A 94 2.46 -7.90 5.58
C GLY A 94 1.86 -6.94 6.58
N ARG A 95 2.73 -6.35 7.37
CA ARG A 95 2.37 -5.33 8.35
C ARG A 95 2.87 -3.96 7.91
N TYR A 96 2.20 -2.93 8.36
CA TYR A 96 2.67 -1.56 8.15
C TYR A 96 2.81 -0.84 9.49
N GLU A 97 3.74 0.09 9.51
CA GLU A 97 3.94 1.07 10.56
C GLU A 97 3.84 2.46 9.92
N ASN A 98 3.36 3.42 10.68
CA ASN A 98 3.25 4.79 10.23
C ASN A 98 3.97 5.73 11.19
N ASP A 99 4.62 6.74 10.64
CA ASP A 99 5.29 7.80 11.35
C ASP A 99 4.99 9.13 10.64
N ASP A 100 4.15 9.95 11.23
CA ASP A 100 3.64 11.22 10.69
C ASP A 100 3.09 11.11 9.26
N ARG A 101 3.98 11.18 8.25
CA ARG A 101 3.62 11.12 6.83
C ARG A 101 4.22 9.93 6.09
N ALA A 102 5.06 9.17 6.77
CA ALA A 102 5.69 7.99 6.21
C ALA A 102 4.93 6.73 6.62
N ILE A 103 4.77 5.82 5.68
CA ILE A 103 4.26 4.47 5.91
C ILE A 103 5.37 3.51 5.52
N TYR A 104 5.64 2.55 6.39
CA TYR A 104 6.62 1.50 6.18
C TYR A 104 5.88 0.18 5.99
N LEU A 105 5.88 -0.33 4.76
CA LEU A 105 5.20 -1.59 4.40
C LEU A 105 6.21 -2.72 4.44
N THR A 106 6.18 -3.53 5.49
CA THR A 106 7.07 -4.70 5.63
C THR A 106 6.49 -5.88 4.87
N TYR A 107 7.27 -6.51 4.00
CA TYR A 107 6.89 -7.71 3.26
C TYR A 107 7.98 -8.77 3.33
N TYR A 108 7.60 -10.02 3.11
CA TYR A 108 8.53 -11.13 3.02
C TYR A 108 8.88 -11.40 1.55
N ASP A 109 10.16 -11.30 1.24
CA ASP A 109 10.66 -11.69 -0.08
C ASP A 109 11.11 -13.16 -0.02
N ALA A 110 10.39 -14.01 -0.76
CA ALA A 110 10.67 -15.45 -0.77
C ALA A 110 11.99 -15.81 -1.46
N HIS A 111 12.56 -14.90 -2.28
CA HIS A 111 13.85 -15.12 -2.94
C HIS A 111 15.03 -14.89 -2.00
N ASP A 112 14.91 -13.90 -1.13
CA ASP A 112 16.01 -13.47 -0.27
C ASP A 112 15.92 -14.03 1.16
N TYR A 113 14.80 -14.69 1.51
CA TYR A 113 14.50 -15.19 2.86
C TYR A 113 14.54 -14.11 3.96
N TYR A 114 14.42 -12.84 3.59
CA TYR A 114 14.45 -11.71 4.51
C TYR A 114 13.16 -10.87 4.39
N SER A 115 12.84 -10.18 5.47
CA SER A 115 11.83 -9.14 5.43
C SER A 115 12.41 -7.89 4.82
N SER A 116 11.72 -7.34 3.84
CA SER A 116 12.05 -6.08 3.19
C SER A 116 10.99 -5.03 3.49
N VAL A 117 11.33 -3.76 3.31
CA VAL A 117 10.44 -2.64 3.60
C VAL A 117 10.28 -1.77 2.35
N MET A 118 9.04 -1.53 1.97
CA MET A 118 8.71 -0.47 1.02
C MET A 118 8.38 0.81 1.78
N ALA A 119 9.01 1.91 1.39
CA ALA A 119 8.63 3.22 1.88
C ALA A 119 7.44 3.76 1.09
N ALA A 120 6.46 4.27 1.80
CA ALA A 120 5.31 4.97 1.24
C ALA A 120 5.14 6.32 1.93
N ASN A 121 4.58 7.28 1.21
CA ASN A 121 4.28 8.60 1.75
C ASN A 121 2.80 8.88 1.60
N TRP A 122 2.21 9.42 2.66
CA TRP A 122 0.87 9.98 2.63
C TRP A 122 0.93 11.47 2.30
N ARG A 123 0.22 11.87 1.27
CA ARG A 123 0.17 13.27 0.87
C ARG A 123 -1.16 13.63 0.23
N ASN A 124 -1.92 14.54 0.87
CA ASN A 124 -3.16 15.10 0.30
C ASN A 124 -4.19 14.04 -0.16
N GLY A 125 -4.45 13.02 0.66
CA GLY A 125 -5.39 11.94 0.31
C GLY A 125 -4.83 10.88 -0.65
N ARG A 126 -3.52 10.93 -0.92
CA ARG A 126 -2.82 9.99 -1.80
C ARG A 126 -1.78 9.20 -1.03
N VAL A 127 -1.59 7.96 -1.41
CA VAL A 127 -0.50 7.11 -0.93
C VAL A 127 0.47 6.88 -2.09
N GLU A 128 1.68 7.39 -1.95
CA GLU A 128 2.76 7.20 -2.92
C GLU A 128 3.66 6.05 -2.43
N VAL A 129 3.76 4.98 -3.19
CA VAL A 129 4.55 3.79 -2.85
C VAL A 129 5.58 3.55 -3.94
N VAL A 130 6.84 3.38 -3.56
CA VAL A 130 7.86 2.86 -4.47
C VAL A 130 7.81 1.33 -4.40
N VAL A 131 7.28 0.71 -5.45
CA VAL A 131 7.15 -0.75 -5.55
C VAL A 131 8.42 -1.31 -6.17
N PRO A 132 9.19 -2.15 -5.44
CA PRO A 132 10.48 -2.63 -5.90
C PRO A 132 10.30 -3.71 -6.96
N ASN A 133 11.21 -3.72 -7.93
CA ASN A 133 11.31 -4.77 -8.95
C ASN A 133 9.98 -5.14 -9.61
N LEU A 134 9.12 -4.15 -9.90
CA LEU A 134 7.80 -4.40 -10.43
C LEU A 134 7.89 -5.04 -11.83
N ASP A 135 8.83 -4.62 -12.62
CA ASP A 135 9.15 -5.14 -13.96
C ASP A 135 10.32 -6.12 -13.96
N GLY A 136 10.82 -6.52 -12.77
CA GLY A 136 12.00 -7.36 -12.60
C GLY A 136 13.34 -6.64 -12.71
N TRP A 137 13.37 -5.33 -13.03
CA TRP A 137 14.60 -4.57 -13.25
C TRP A 137 14.65 -3.24 -12.51
N GLN A 138 13.54 -2.54 -12.37
CA GLN A 138 13.48 -1.23 -11.74
C GLN A 138 12.29 -1.06 -10.81
N ASP A 139 12.41 -0.10 -9.93
CA ASP A 139 11.35 0.29 -9.03
C ASP A 139 10.35 1.20 -9.75
N VAL A 140 9.07 1.07 -9.41
CA VAL A 140 8.00 1.86 -10.00
C VAL A 140 7.30 2.68 -8.91
N LEU A 141 7.25 3.99 -9.10
CA LEU A 141 6.45 4.86 -8.25
C LEU A 141 4.97 4.68 -8.58
N CYS A 142 4.22 4.15 -7.64
CA CYS A 142 2.78 3.95 -7.70
C CYS A 142 2.05 4.96 -6.81
N VAL A 143 1.03 5.63 -7.33
CA VAL A 143 0.21 6.58 -6.59
C VAL A 143 -1.21 6.06 -6.50
N PHE A 144 -1.70 5.88 -5.29
CA PHE A 144 -3.01 5.35 -4.96
C PHE A 144 -3.89 6.47 -4.38
N GLU A 145 -5.17 6.47 -4.76
CA GLU A 145 -6.20 7.40 -4.26
C GLU A 145 -7.42 6.60 -3.77
N ASP A 146 -8.20 7.16 -2.84
CA ASP A 146 -9.45 6.61 -2.31
C ASP A 146 -10.64 6.77 -3.28
#